data_4eef81d7f1ba1a4a731cf19ec7b4f77a
#
_entry.id   4eef81d7f1ba1a4a731cf19ec7b4f77a
#
_cell.length_a   1.000
_cell.length_b   1.000
_cell.length_c   1.000
_cell.angle_alpha   90.00
_cell.angle_beta   90.00
_cell.angle_gamma   90.00
#
_symmetry.space_group_name_H-M   'P 1'
#
loop_
_entity.id
_entity.type
_entity.pdbx_description
1 polymer ?
#
loop_
_entity_poly.entity_id
_entity_poly.type
_entity_poly.pdbx_seq_one_letter_code
_entity_poly.pdbx_strand_id
1 'polypeptide(L)'
;MDSFGLRALPLLCLLWVAPLAAVPPFVTSTETAPFVSTSPAEDPQAWLLAFIDVETTGLVPGWHEMIDIGVVMAELDGSELEALHLRIQPAHPERISDGARQVNAFDAARWREFGAVDAQGAVDELRSFHRRIAGTRPVLFVAFNSQFDAAFLDHLFRQVDGSWRELFHYFVLDVPSMAWAQGLRGLSGAALATELGVGDEPRVAEEHTGLTGARLNARIYRALEARRAGAPTSFATEQLSED
;
A
#
# COMPACT_ATOMS: atom_id res chain seq x y z
N MET A 1 31.71 54.27 -58.42
CA MET A 1 31.37 54.59 -57.02
C MET A 1 30.10 53.82 -56.75
N ASP A 2 30.28 52.56 -56.29
CA ASP A 2 29.29 51.50 -56.38
C ASP A 2 28.55 51.35 -55.06
N SER A 3 27.24 51.46 -55.15
CA SER A 3 26.33 51.27 -54.04
C SER A 3 26.02 49.78 -53.85
N PHE A 4 26.49 49.17 -52.75
CA PHE A 4 26.11 47.82 -52.35
C PHE A 4 24.72 47.79 -51.74
N GLY A 5 23.77 47.21 -52.47
CA GLY A 5 22.45 46.94 -51.98
C GLY A 5 22.45 45.67 -51.12
N LEU A 6 22.16 45.76 -49.81
CA LEU A 6 21.85 44.62 -48.93
C LEU A 6 20.47 44.05 -49.27
N ARG A 7 20.44 42.82 -49.81
CA ARG A 7 19.20 42.06 -49.95
C ARG A 7 18.94 41.29 -48.65
N ALA A 8 17.85 41.66 -47.98
CA ALA A 8 17.35 40.90 -46.85
C ALA A 8 16.70 39.59 -47.33
N LEU A 9 17.20 38.47 -46.84
CA LEU A 9 16.56 37.17 -47.01
C LEU A 9 15.44 37.03 -45.96
N PRO A 10 14.24 36.55 -46.32
CA PRO A 10 13.21 36.27 -45.34
C PRO A 10 13.56 34.99 -44.57
N LEU A 11 13.60 35.10 -43.26
CA LEU A 11 13.73 33.99 -42.34
C LEU A 11 12.39 33.21 -42.30
N LEU A 12 12.34 32.10 -43.01
CA LEU A 12 11.19 31.17 -42.97
C LEU A 12 11.25 30.39 -41.65
N CYS A 13 10.51 30.83 -40.61
CA CYS A 13 10.28 30.04 -39.41
C CYS A 13 9.39 28.85 -39.76
N LEU A 14 9.99 27.71 -40.01
CA LEU A 14 9.29 26.40 -39.99
C LEU A 14 8.87 26.09 -38.57
N LEU A 15 7.61 26.38 -38.26
CA LEU A 15 6.97 25.83 -37.04
C LEU A 15 6.84 24.32 -37.19
N TRP A 16 7.72 23.61 -36.52
CA TRP A 16 7.64 22.16 -36.37
C TRP A 16 6.49 21.84 -35.37
N VAL A 17 5.29 21.56 -35.88
CA VAL A 17 4.19 21.06 -35.08
C VAL A 17 4.49 19.58 -34.83
N ALA A 18 5.01 19.25 -33.66
CA ALA A 18 5.12 17.88 -33.23
C ALA A 18 3.70 17.27 -33.20
N PRO A 19 3.50 16.06 -33.75
CA PRO A 19 2.20 15.39 -33.63
C PRO A 19 1.91 15.19 -32.14
N LEU A 20 0.73 15.66 -31.68
CA LEU A 20 0.23 15.30 -30.36
C LEU A 20 0.24 13.77 -30.31
N ALA A 21 1.06 13.21 -29.43
CA ALA A 21 0.97 11.79 -29.12
C ALA A 21 -0.47 11.52 -28.70
N ALA A 22 -1.16 10.65 -29.43
CA ALA A 22 -2.50 10.21 -29.08
C ALA A 22 -2.43 9.63 -27.67
N VAL A 23 -3.18 10.23 -26.74
CA VAL A 23 -3.38 9.66 -25.40
C VAL A 23 -3.93 8.24 -25.64
N PRO A 24 -3.26 7.19 -25.17
CA PRO A 24 -3.78 5.84 -25.38
C PRO A 24 -5.21 5.79 -24.85
N PRO A 25 -6.13 5.10 -25.53
CA PRO A 25 -7.50 4.98 -25.06
C PRO A 25 -7.42 4.42 -23.63
N PHE A 26 -8.19 5.01 -22.73
CA PHE A 26 -8.41 4.47 -21.40
C PHE A 26 -8.76 2.99 -21.57
N VAL A 27 -7.86 2.11 -21.19
CA VAL A 27 -8.18 0.69 -21.12
C VAL A 27 -9.17 0.57 -19.97
N THR A 28 -10.45 0.57 -20.29
CA THR A 28 -11.47 0.12 -19.36
C THR A 28 -11.24 -1.37 -19.17
N SER A 29 -10.40 -1.73 -18.19
CA SER A 29 -10.41 -3.10 -17.70
C SER A 29 -11.81 -3.30 -17.12
N THR A 30 -12.61 -4.09 -17.80
CA THR A 30 -13.95 -4.49 -17.40
C THR A 30 -13.93 -5.56 -16.29
N GLU A 31 -12.82 -5.78 -15.63
CA GLU A 31 -12.78 -6.50 -14.38
C GLU A 31 -13.21 -5.56 -13.24
N THR A 32 -14.51 -5.38 -13.15
CA THR A 32 -15.12 -4.88 -11.93
C THR A 32 -14.83 -5.90 -10.84
N ALA A 33 -14.12 -5.45 -9.78
CA ALA A 33 -14.14 -6.17 -8.52
C ALA A 33 -15.60 -6.55 -8.22
N PRO A 34 -15.87 -7.76 -7.75
CA PRO A 34 -17.24 -8.21 -7.53
C PRO A 34 -17.98 -7.14 -6.72
N PHE A 35 -19.10 -6.65 -7.26
CA PHE A 35 -19.91 -5.66 -6.57
C PHE A 35 -20.44 -6.32 -5.30
N VAL A 36 -19.93 -5.91 -4.15
CA VAL A 36 -20.38 -6.42 -2.87
C VAL A 36 -21.69 -5.72 -2.54
N SER A 37 -22.77 -6.49 -2.49
CA SER A 37 -24.11 -5.97 -2.25
C SER A 37 -24.36 -5.57 -0.79
N THR A 38 -23.48 -5.98 0.15
CA THR A 38 -23.62 -5.74 1.59
C THR A 38 -22.39 -5.02 2.14
N SER A 39 -22.60 -4.10 3.09
CA SER A 39 -21.52 -3.44 3.81
C SER A 39 -20.97 -4.33 4.95
N PRO A 40 -19.75 -4.06 5.46
CA PRO A 40 -19.25 -4.74 6.65
C PRO A 40 -20.13 -4.59 7.89
N ALA A 41 -20.97 -3.54 7.94
CA ALA A 41 -21.91 -3.32 9.03
C ALA A 41 -23.16 -4.22 8.93
N GLU A 42 -23.57 -4.59 7.72
CA GLU A 42 -24.74 -5.43 7.47
C GLU A 42 -24.40 -6.92 7.55
N ASP A 43 -23.24 -7.31 7.02
CA ASP A 43 -22.74 -8.69 7.07
C ASP A 43 -21.23 -8.72 7.36
N PRO A 44 -20.82 -8.59 8.61
CA PRO A 44 -19.41 -8.59 8.97
C PRO A 44 -18.69 -9.91 8.64
N GLN A 45 -19.39 -11.03 8.58
CA GLN A 45 -18.78 -12.32 8.27
C GLN A 45 -18.47 -12.49 6.77
N ALA A 46 -19.11 -11.71 5.92
CA ALA A 46 -18.82 -11.70 4.50
C ALA A 46 -17.49 -10.99 4.14
N TRP A 47 -16.87 -10.26 5.06
CA TRP A 47 -15.69 -9.45 4.82
C TRP A 47 -14.45 -9.98 5.54
N LEU A 48 -13.29 -9.64 4.98
CA LEU A 48 -11.98 -9.89 5.60
C LEU A 48 -11.16 -8.61 5.68
N LEU A 49 -10.15 -8.64 6.54
CA LEU A 49 -9.07 -7.67 6.60
C LEU A 49 -7.79 -8.31 6.07
N ALA A 50 -6.96 -7.51 5.40
CA ALA A 50 -5.57 -7.84 5.13
C ALA A 50 -4.70 -6.75 5.74
N PHE A 51 -4.01 -7.06 6.83
CA PHE A 51 -2.98 -6.19 7.39
C PHE A 51 -1.73 -6.35 6.56
N ILE A 52 -1.25 -5.22 6.03
CA ILE A 52 -0.12 -5.20 5.11
C ILE A 52 0.93 -4.25 5.64
N ASP A 53 2.18 -4.62 5.39
CA ASP A 53 3.33 -3.76 5.56
C ASP A 53 4.39 -4.14 4.53
N VAL A 54 5.11 -3.15 4.00
CA VAL A 54 6.10 -3.35 2.94
C VAL A 54 7.44 -2.75 3.30
N GLU A 55 8.52 -3.47 2.95
CA GLU A 55 9.86 -2.91 2.91
C GLU A 55 10.23 -2.54 1.49
N THR A 56 10.95 -1.44 1.34
CA THR A 56 11.24 -0.85 0.04
C THR A 56 12.70 -0.41 -0.08
N THR A 57 13.16 -0.17 -1.30
CA THR A 57 14.47 0.43 -1.53
C THR A 57 14.52 1.94 -1.23
N GLY A 58 13.38 2.55 -0.89
CA GLY A 58 13.28 3.98 -0.53
C GLY A 58 11.84 4.49 -0.62
N LEU A 59 11.64 5.80 -0.63
CA LEU A 59 10.33 6.42 -0.35
C LEU A 59 9.52 6.84 -1.59
N VAL A 60 10.01 6.61 -2.81
CA VAL A 60 9.36 7.09 -4.03
C VAL A 60 8.89 5.92 -4.89
N PRO A 61 7.60 5.56 -4.87
CA PRO A 61 7.06 4.48 -5.72
C PRO A 61 7.31 4.76 -7.21
N GLY A 62 7.69 3.73 -7.96
CA GLY A 62 8.04 3.86 -9.37
C GLY A 62 9.52 4.17 -9.65
N TRP A 63 10.22 4.82 -8.72
CA TRP A 63 11.68 4.92 -8.70
C TRP A 63 12.30 3.89 -7.76
N HIS A 64 11.79 3.82 -6.54
CA HIS A 64 12.11 2.77 -5.60
C HIS A 64 11.15 1.60 -5.74
N GLU A 65 11.57 0.43 -5.32
CA GLU A 65 10.85 -0.83 -5.51
C GLU A 65 10.60 -1.51 -4.16
N MET A 66 9.54 -2.29 -4.11
CA MET A 66 9.25 -3.17 -2.98
C MET A 66 10.25 -4.31 -2.95
N ILE A 67 10.77 -4.63 -1.77
CA ILE A 67 11.75 -5.72 -1.55
C ILE A 67 11.26 -6.78 -0.58
N ASP A 68 10.21 -6.47 0.19
CA ASP A 68 9.61 -7.39 1.14
C ASP A 68 8.14 -6.99 1.35
N ILE A 69 7.27 -7.95 1.55
CA ILE A 69 5.87 -7.72 1.89
C ILE A 69 5.39 -8.77 2.89
N GLY A 70 4.75 -8.29 3.94
CA GLY A 70 3.96 -9.09 4.86
C GLY A 70 2.47 -8.88 4.66
N VAL A 71 1.70 -9.95 4.66
CA VAL A 71 0.25 -9.91 4.62
C VAL A 71 -0.30 -10.81 5.73
N VAL A 72 -1.12 -10.25 6.59
CA VAL A 72 -1.88 -11.01 7.60
C VAL A 72 -3.35 -10.93 7.26
N MET A 73 -3.91 -12.02 6.77
CA MET A 73 -5.34 -12.13 6.50
C MET A 73 -6.09 -12.42 7.80
N ALA A 74 -7.16 -11.69 8.07
CA ALA A 74 -7.89 -11.75 9.33
C ALA A 74 -9.41 -11.56 9.16
N GLU A 75 -10.17 -11.99 10.15
CA GLU A 75 -11.58 -11.62 10.31
C GLU A 75 -11.70 -10.13 10.72
N LEU A 76 -12.92 -9.56 10.70
CA LEU A 76 -13.11 -8.13 11.03
C LEU A 76 -12.76 -7.77 12.48
N ASP A 77 -12.70 -8.74 13.38
CA ASP A 77 -12.24 -8.52 14.77
C ASP A 77 -10.70 -8.50 14.89
N GLY A 78 -10.00 -8.71 13.77
CA GLY A 78 -8.54 -8.76 13.70
C GLY A 78 -7.94 -10.09 14.10
N SER A 79 -8.73 -11.17 14.29
CA SER A 79 -8.21 -12.52 14.51
C SER A 79 -7.55 -13.07 13.25
N GLU A 80 -6.25 -13.39 13.35
CA GLU A 80 -5.42 -13.88 12.24
C GLU A 80 -5.95 -15.23 11.73
N LEU A 81 -6.16 -15.33 10.43
CA LEU A 81 -6.49 -16.58 9.74
C LEU A 81 -5.23 -17.24 9.20
N GLU A 82 -4.44 -16.50 8.45
CA GLU A 82 -3.18 -16.96 7.88
C GLU A 82 -2.31 -15.76 7.51
N ALA A 83 -0.99 -15.96 7.43
CA ALA A 83 -0.04 -14.94 7.05
C ALA A 83 0.85 -15.38 5.88
N LEU A 84 1.25 -14.41 5.07
CA LEU A 84 2.19 -14.56 3.98
C LEU A 84 3.36 -13.61 4.21
N HIS A 85 4.58 -14.09 3.93
CA HIS A 85 5.78 -13.28 3.87
C HIS A 85 6.52 -13.56 2.58
N LEU A 86 6.77 -12.53 1.77
CA LEU A 86 7.51 -12.64 0.53
C LEU A 86 8.68 -11.67 0.50
N ARG A 87 9.85 -12.15 0.11
CA ARG A 87 10.96 -11.31 -0.32
C ARG A 87 10.92 -11.16 -1.82
N ILE A 88 11.16 -9.94 -2.29
CA ILE A 88 11.06 -9.58 -3.70
C ILE A 88 12.41 -9.06 -4.17
N GLN A 89 12.90 -9.61 -5.26
CA GLN A 89 14.13 -9.14 -5.90
C GLN A 89 13.79 -7.92 -6.75
N PRO A 90 14.28 -6.71 -6.40
CA PRO A 90 14.02 -5.53 -7.20
C PRO A 90 14.78 -5.60 -8.53
N ALA A 91 14.22 -5.01 -9.59
CA ALA A 91 14.89 -4.90 -10.88
C ALA A 91 16.09 -3.94 -10.82
N HIS A 92 16.03 -2.95 -9.91
CA HIS A 92 17.02 -1.90 -9.74
C HIS A 92 17.59 -1.85 -8.31
N PRO A 93 18.33 -2.88 -7.85
CA PRO A 93 18.85 -2.94 -6.49
C PRO A 93 19.82 -1.79 -6.16
N GLU A 94 20.45 -1.17 -7.19
CA GLU A 94 21.33 -0.02 -7.04
C GLU A 94 20.61 1.25 -6.56
N ARG A 95 19.29 1.31 -6.67
CA ARG A 95 18.48 2.48 -6.25
C ARG A 95 18.19 2.52 -4.76
N ILE A 96 18.68 1.55 -3.99
CA ILE A 96 18.44 1.57 -2.54
C ILE A 96 19.03 2.82 -1.90
N SER A 97 18.23 3.53 -1.12
CA SER A 97 18.68 4.65 -0.31
C SER A 97 19.41 4.17 0.95
N ASP A 98 20.34 4.99 1.46
CA ASP A 98 21.05 4.67 2.70
C ASP A 98 20.09 4.53 3.89
N GLY A 99 19.02 5.34 3.94
CA GLY A 99 17.99 5.26 4.97
C GLY A 99 17.22 3.94 4.93
N ALA A 100 16.80 3.49 3.75
CA ALA A 100 16.12 2.20 3.60
C ALA A 100 17.03 1.04 4.01
N ARG A 101 18.29 1.05 3.59
CA ARG A 101 19.28 0.02 3.96
C ARG A 101 19.49 -0.09 5.47
N GLN A 102 19.46 1.04 6.18
CA GLN A 102 19.59 1.06 7.65
C GLN A 102 18.37 0.46 8.35
N VAL A 103 17.19 0.53 7.73
CA VAL A 103 15.93 0.02 8.30
C VAL A 103 15.77 -1.47 8.05
N ASN A 104 16.02 -1.95 6.82
CA ASN A 104 15.65 -3.30 6.40
C ASN A 104 16.85 -4.21 6.06
N ALA A 105 18.09 -3.73 6.23
CA ALA A 105 19.34 -4.48 5.96
C ALA A 105 19.37 -5.15 4.56
N PHE A 106 18.74 -4.55 3.56
CA PHE A 106 18.68 -5.12 2.22
C PHE A 106 20.07 -5.32 1.60
N ASP A 107 20.28 -6.54 1.11
CA ASP A 107 21.40 -6.93 0.26
C ASP A 107 20.86 -7.86 -0.84
N ALA A 108 21.16 -7.54 -2.10
CA ALA A 108 20.59 -8.26 -3.24
C ALA A 108 21.08 -9.72 -3.34
N ALA A 109 22.29 -10.06 -2.86
CA ALA A 109 22.77 -11.43 -2.82
C ALA A 109 22.06 -12.22 -1.73
N ARG A 110 21.96 -11.64 -0.53
CA ARG A 110 21.26 -12.22 0.61
C ARG A 110 19.77 -12.45 0.31
N TRP A 111 19.10 -11.53 -0.41
CA TRP A 111 17.71 -11.72 -0.82
C TRP A 111 17.54 -12.94 -1.72
N ARG A 112 18.45 -13.14 -2.68
CA ARG A 112 18.45 -14.36 -3.52
C ARG A 112 18.65 -15.63 -2.69
N GLU A 113 19.55 -15.62 -1.72
CA GLU A 113 19.76 -16.75 -0.80
C GLU A 113 18.51 -17.07 0.03
N PHE A 114 17.72 -16.05 0.38
CA PHE A 114 16.44 -16.20 1.08
C PHE A 114 15.27 -16.59 0.16
N GLY A 115 15.53 -16.83 -1.13
CA GLY A 115 14.51 -17.25 -2.08
C GLY A 115 13.61 -16.12 -2.57
N ALA A 116 14.12 -14.87 -2.59
CA ALA A 116 13.35 -13.75 -3.13
C ALA A 116 12.91 -14.01 -4.58
N VAL A 117 11.64 -13.78 -4.85
CA VAL A 117 11.01 -13.93 -6.17
C VAL A 117 11.06 -12.62 -6.95
N ASP A 118 10.88 -12.67 -8.25
CA ASP A 118 10.69 -11.47 -9.06
C ASP A 118 9.26 -10.90 -8.92
N ALA A 119 8.98 -9.78 -9.58
CA ALA A 119 7.67 -9.12 -9.51
C ALA A 119 6.52 -10.04 -9.96
N GLN A 120 6.73 -10.85 -11.01
CA GLN A 120 5.70 -11.78 -11.49
C GLN A 120 5.42 -12.86 -10.44
N GLY A 121 6.48 -13.48 -9.90
CA GLY A 121 6.35 -14.48 -8.85
C GLY A 121 5.66 -13.93 -7.59
N ALA A 122 5.99 -12.70 -7.19
CA ALA A 122 5.37 -12.06 -6.04
C ALA A 122 3.86 -11.82 -6.25
N VAL A 123 3.47 -11.32 -7.42
CA VAL A 123 2.05 -11.09 -7.75
C VAL A 123 1.29 -12.42 -7.83
N ASP A 124 1.88 -13.46 -8.41
CA ASP A 124 1.25 -14.78 -8.50
C ASP A 124 1.05 -15.43 -7.12
N GLU A 125 2.02 -15.28 -6.22
CA GLU A 125 1.91 -15.74 -4.82
C GLU A 125 0.85 -14.96 -4.05
N LEU A 126 0.79 -13.63 -4.20
CA LEU A 126 -0.26 -12.80 -3.59
C LEU A 126 -1.66 -13.20 -4.07
N ARG A 127 -1.83 -13.41 -5.39
CA ARG A 127 -3.08 -13.90 -5.97
C ARG A 127 -3.47 -15.28 -5.46
N SER A 128 -2.51 -16.18 -5.35
CA SER A 128 -2.72 -17.54 -4.87
C SER A 128 -3.13 -17.56 -3.40
N PHE A 129 -2.41 -16.80 -2.56
CA PHE A 129 -2.73 -16.62 -1.14
C PHE A 129 -4.13 -16.02 -0.96
N HIS A 130 -4.44 -14.93 -1.65
CA HIS A 130 -5.74 -14.29 -1.59
C HIS A 130 -6.86 -15.26 -1.96
N ARG A 131 -6.78 -15.95 -3.11
CA ARG A 131 -7.81 -16.91 -3.54
C ARG A 131 -8.02 -18.04 -2.52
N ARG A 132 -6.96 -18.52 -1.92
CA ARG A 132 -7.02 -19.63 -0.95
C ARG A 132 -7.71 -19.22 0.34
N ILE A 133 -7.48 -18.01 0.83
CA ILE A 133 -8.01 -17.57 2.13
C ILE A 133 -9.34 -16.82 1.98
N ALA A 134 -9.41 -15.87 1.05
CA ALA A 134 -10.58 -15.03 0.88
C ALA A 134 -11.68 -15.70 0.04
N GLY A 135 -11.31 -16.54 -0.93
CA GLY A 135 -12.27 -17.07 -1.88
C GLY A 135 -12.97 -15.95 -2.65
N THR A 136 -14.26 -15.75 -2.39
CA THR A 136 -15.06 -14.65 -2.97
C THR A 136 -15.37 -13.53 -1.97
N ARG A 137 -14.88 -13.63 -0.74
CA ARG A 137 -15.08 -12.62 0.30
C ARG A 137 -14.28 -11.35 -0.06
N PRO A 138 -14.89 -10.16 -0.02
CA PRO A 138 -14.18 -8.91 -0.20
C PRO A 138 -13.19 -8.69 0.94
N VAL A 139 -12.03 -8.12 0.61
CA VAL A 139 -10.94 -7.88 1.55
C VAL A 139 -10.65 -6.39 1.63
N LEU A 140 -10.67 -5.82 2.84
CA LEU A 140 -10.22 -4.47 3.12
C LEU A 140 -8.72 -4.46 3.37
N PHE A 141 -8.01 -3.60 2.66
CA PHE A 141 -6.60 -3.32 2.87
C PHE A 141 -6.41 -2.47 4.13
N VAL A 142 -5.54 -2.88 5.04
CA VAL A 142 -5.25 -2.19 6.31
C VAL A 142 -3.74 -2.04 6.46
N ALA A 143 -3.24 -0.82 6.65
CA ALA A 143 -1.81 -0.60 6.87
C ALA A 143 -1.54 0.63 7.75
N PHE A 144 -0.30 0.78 8.22
CA PHE A 144 0.18 1.99 8.87
C PHE A 144 0.67 2.98 7.82
N ASN A 145 -0.01 4.13 7.66
CA ASN A 145 0.19 5.04 6.53
C ASN A 145 -0.13 4.36 5.19
N SER A 146 -1.34 3.80 5.10
CA SER A 146 -1.82 2.90 4.07
C SER A 146 -1.62 3.36 2.63
N GLN A 147 -1.53 4.68 2.40
CA GLN A 147 -1.24 5.27 1.08
C GLN A 147 0.16 4.88 0.57
N PHE A 148 1.14 4.71 1.48
CA PHE A 148 2.51 4.33 1.13
C PHE A 148 2.54 2.90 0.60
N ASP A 149 2.04 1.96 1.39
CA ASP A 149 2.01 0.53 1.03
C ASP A 149 1.19 0.28 -0.23
N ALA A 150 0.02 0.92 -0.33
CA ALA A 150 -0.84 0.82 -1.50
C ALA A 150 -0.17 1.34 -2.78
N ALA A 151 0.63 2.41 -2.70
CA ALA A 151 1.34 2.96 -3.86
C ALA A 151 2.47 2.03 -4.34
N PHE A 152 3.20 1.40 -3.42
CA PHE A 152 4.21 0.40 -3.79
C PHE A 152 3.57 -0.89 -4.32
N LEU A 153 2.45 -1.31 -3.76
CA LEU A 153 1.70 -2.46 -4.25
C LEU A 153 1.13 -2.21 -5.65
N ASP A 154 0.57 -1.01 -5.91
CA ASP A 154 0.12 -0.59 -7.25
C ASP A 154 1.28 -0.63 -8.26
N HIS A 155 2.46 -0.13 -7.86
CA HIS A 155 3.64 -0.19 -8.71
C HIS A 155 4.07 -1.63 -9.01
N LEU A 156 4.11 -2.51 -8.02
CA LEU A 156 4.45 -3.93 -8.21
C LEU A 156 3.50 -4.61 -9.21
N PHE A 157 2.19 -4.42 -9.05
CA PHE A 157 1.20 -5.01 -9.96
C PHE A 157 1.30 -4.46 -11.38
N ARG A 158 1.58 -3.17 -11.55
CA ARG A 158 1.77 -2.56 -12.89
C ARG A 158 2.98 -3.11 -13.64
N GLN A 159 3.99 -3.61 -12.96
CA GLN A 159 5.14 -4.26 -13.61
C GLN A 159 4.75 -5.53 -14.36
N VAL A 160 3.60 -6.12 -14.05
CA VAL A 160 3.07 -7.35 -14.65
C VAL A 160 1.70 -7.15 -15.30
N ASP A 161 1.40 -5.91 -15.73
CA ASP A 161 0.14 -5.51 -16.36
C ASP A 161 -1.11 -5.85 -15.51
N GLY A 162 -0.96 -5.95 -14.19
CA GLY A 162 -2.01 -6.24 -13.23
C GLY A 162 -2.53 -5.01 -12.48
N SER A 163 -3.50 -5.25 -11.60
CA SER A 163 -4.02 -4.27 -10.65
C SER A 163 -4.17 -4.88 -9.26
N TRP A 164 -3.60 -4.26 -8.23
CA TRP A 164 -3.79 -4.71 -6.85
C TRP A 164 -5.26 -4.67 -6.38
N ARG A 165 -6.12 -3.92 -7.10
CA ARG A 165 -7.56 -3.86 -6.86
C ARG A 165 -8.31 -5.13 -7.24
N GLU A 166 -7.67 -6.06 -7.89
CA GLU A 166 -8.20 -7.43 -8.08
C GLU A 166 -8.21 -8.23 -6.78
N LEU A 167 -7.40 -7.83 -5.78
CA LEU A 167 -7.31 -8.49 -4.48
C LEU A 167 -8.05 -7.73 -3.38
N PHE A 168 -8.10 -6.39 -3.46
CA PHE A 168 -8.57 -5.56 -2.35
C PHE A 168 -9.67 -4.60 -2.77
N HIS A 169 -10.60 -4.39 -1.86
CA HIS A 169 -11.61 -3.37 -2.01
C HIS A 169 -10.98 -1.98 -2.17
N TYR A 170 -11.66 -1.06 -2.85
CA TYR A 170 -11.11 0.28 -3.12
C TYR A 170 -11.02 1.18 -1.87
N PHE A 171 -11.80 0.91 -0.83
CA PHE A 171 -11.59 1.53 0.47
C PHE A 171 -10.44 0.87 1.21
N VAL A 172 -9.61 1.69 1.82
CA VAL A 172 -8.49 1.25 2.66
C VAL A 172 -8.69 1.76 4.08
N LEU A 173 -8.20 1.03 5.06
CA LEU A 173 -8.17 1.45 6.46
C LEU A 173 -6.75 1.88 6.82
N ASP A 174 -6.63 3.09 7.37
CA ASP A 174 -5.36 3.66 7.79
C ASP A 174 -5.27 3.66 9.32
N VAL A 175 -4.38 2.84 9.86
CA VAL A 175 -4.25 2.60 11.31
C VAL A 175 -3.99 3.89 12.11
N PRO A 176 -3.05 4.78 11.73
CA PRO A 176 -2.85 6.04 12.46
C PRO A 176 -4.05 6.98 12.41
N SER A 177 -4.81 6.99 11.34
CA SER A 177 -6.05 7.78 11.23
C SER A 177 -7.13 7.26 12.19
N MET A 178 -7.27 5.93 12.31
CA MET A 178 -8.18 5.31 13.27
C MET A 178 -7.77 5.62 14.72
N ALA A 179 -6.48 5.55 15.02
CA ALA A 179 -5.92 5.88 16.33
C ALA A 179 -6.15 7.37 16.68
N TRP A 180 -5.90 8.25 15.71
CA TRP A 180 -6.12 9.69 15.87
C TRP A 180 -7.58 10.03 16.21
N ALA A 181 -8.54 9.39 15.54
CA ALA A 181 -9.97 9.57 15.82
C ALA A 181 -10.36 9.15 17.25
N GLN A 182 -9.60 8.24 17.87
CA GLN A 182 -9.78 7.82 19.27
C GLN A 182 -8.97 8.61 20.29
N GLY A 183 -8.34 9.72 19.89
CA GLY A 183 -7.59 10.59 20.78
C GLY A 183 -6.15 10.20 21.01
N LEU A 184 -5.64 9.14 20.38
CA LEU A 184 -4.22 8.76 20.42
C LEU A 184 -3.39 9.69 19.53
N ARG A 185 -2.13 9.90 19.88
CA ARG A 185 -1.30 10.91 19.20
C ARG A 185 0.08 10.37 18.75
N GLY A 186 0.36 9.09 18.97
CA GLY A 186 1.54 8.43 18.44
C GLY A 186 1.54 8.45 16.91
N LEU A 187 2.63 8.93 16.29
CA LEU A 187 2.80 9.05 14.83
C LEU A 187 3.68 7.94 14.24
N SER A 188 4.01 6.92 15.04
CA SER A 188 4.73 5.74 14.59
C SER A 188 4.11 4.48 15.20
N GLY A 189 4.34 3.32 14.57
CA GLY A 189 3.89 2.03 15.10
C GLY A 189 4.37 1.80 16.54
N ALA A 190 5.65 2.09 16.83
CA ALA A 190 6.22 1.98 18.18
C ALA A 190 5.52 2.89 19.20
N ALA A 191 5.21 4.14 18.81
CA ALA A 191 4.54 5.07 19.71
C ALA A 191 3.10 4.61 20.02
N LEU A 192 2.35 4.16 19.00
CA LEU A 192 0.99 3.62 19.19
C LEU A 192 1.02 2.29 19.98
N ALA A 193 1.98 1.41 19.70
CA ALA A 193 2.14 0.18 20.48
C ALA A 193 2.34 0.48 21.97
N THR A 194 3.17 1.48 22.29
CA THR A 194 3.40 1.94 23.67
C THR A 194 2.14 2.54 24.29
N GLU A 195 1.45 3.45 23.60
CA GLU A 195 0.21 4.07 24.09
C GLU A 195 -0.91 3.05 24.34
N LEU A 196 -0.97 1.99 23.53
CA LEU A 196 -1.98 0.94 23.63
C LEU A 196 -1.56 -0.23 24.51
N GLY A 197 -0.30 -0.29 24.95
CA GLY A 197 0.22 -1.37 25.77
C GLY A 197 0.32 -2.71 25.01
N VAL A 198 0.52 -2.67 23.71
CA VAL A 198 0.73 -3.87 22.86
C VAL A 198 2.20 -4.06 22.53
N GLY A 199 2.59 -5.30 22.18
CA GLY A 199 3.97 -5.60 21.80
C GLY A 199 4.37 -4.89 20.49
N ASP A 200 5.57 -4.31 20.48
CA ASP A 200 6.18 -3.73 19.27
C ASP A 200 6.77 -4.82 18.35
N GLU A 201 7.21 -4.44 17.16
CA GLU A 201 7.97 -5.29 16.25
C GLU A 201 9.48 -5.22 16.53
N PRO A 202 10.29 -6.18 16.04
CA PRO A 202 11.75 -6.07 16.14
C PRO A 202 12.29 -4.80 15.49
N ARG A 203 13.25 -4.16 16.14
CA ARG A 203 13.93 -2.94 15.66
C ARG A 203 15.35 -3.21 15.15
N VAL A 204 15.73 -4.48 15.10
CA VAL A 204 16.96 -4.94 14.46
C VAL A 204 16.70 -5.11 12.98
N ALA A 205 17.49 -4.45 12.13
CA ALA A 205 17.24 -4.36 10.70
C ALA A 205 17.15 -5.74 9.99
N GLU A 206 17.84 -6.74 10.51
CA GLU A 206 17.81 -8.11 9.98
C GLU A 206 16.52 -8.88 10.32
N GLU A 207 15.79 -8.43 11.36
CA GLU A 207 14.55 -9.01 11.85
C GLU A 207 13.32 -8.17 11.49
N HIS A 208 13.56 -6.93 11.02
CA HIS A 208 12.53 -6.01 10.58
C HIS A 208 12.05 -6.41 9.17
N THR A 209 10.82 -6.86 9.06
CA THR A 209 10.24 -7.37 7.81
C THR A 209 8.80 -6.89 7.67
N GLY A 210 8.29 -6.86 6.45
CA GLY A 210 6.87 -6.58 6.21
C GLY A 210 5.93 -7.45 7.04
N LEU A 211 6.29 -8.72 7.31
CA LEU A 211 5.43 -9.58 8.14
C LEU A 211 5.41 -9.13 9.62
N THR A 212 6.53 -8.67 10.17
CA THR A 212 6.55 -8.17 11.55
C THR A 212 5.76 -6.89 11.71
N GLY A 213 5.84 -5.99 10.71
CA GLY A 213 5.04 -4.76 10.65
C GLY A 213 3.55 -5.03 10.41
N ALA A 214 3.19 -5.92 9.51
CA ALA A 214 1.80 -6.32 9.30
C ALA A 214 1.16 -6.90 10.58
N ARG A 215 1.90 -7.70 11.33
CA ARG A 215 1.46 -8.20 12.65
C ARG A 215 1.37 -7.12 13.71
N LEU A 216 2.24 -6.11 13.67
CA LEU A 216 2.10 -4.94 14.52
C LEU A 216 0.81 -4.17 14.19
N ASN A 217 0.53 -3.94 12.91
CA ASN A 217 -0.72 -3.31 12.45
C ASN A 217 -1.95 -4.06 12.97
N ALA A 218 -1.96 -5.40 12.90
CA ALA A 218 -3.04 -6.22 13.44
C ALA A 218 -3.19 -6.11 14.96
N ARG A 219 -2.08 -6.06 15.72
CA ARG A 219 -2.13 -5.86 17.18
C ARG A 219 -2.68 -4.49 17.56
N ILE A 220 -2.24 -3.44 16.88
CA ILE A 220 -2.73 -2.08 17.10
C ILE A 220 -4.22 -2.00 16.76
N TYR A 221 -4.64 -2.54 15.60
CA TYR A 221 -6.04 -2.58 15.20
C TYR A 221 -6.93 -3.24 16.26
N ARG A 222 -6.57 -4.44 16.73
CA ARG A 222 -7.34 -5.15 17.77
C ARG A 222 -7.44 -4.33 19.07
N ALA A 223 -6.37 -3.66 19.46
CA ALA A 223 -6.40 -2.79 20.64
C ALA A 223 -7.32 -1.58 20.44
N LEU A 224 -7.35 -0.99 19.25
CA LEU A 224 -8.27 0.09 18.89
C LEU A 224 -9.73 -0.40 18.90
N GLU A 225 -10.02 -1.57 18.36
CA GLU A 225 -11.36 -2.16 18.40
C GLU A 225 -11.82 -2.49 19.83
N ALA A 226 -10.95 -3.06 20.65
CA ALA A 226 -11.25 -3.30 22.06
C ALA A 226 -11.54 -1.99 22.82
N ARG A 227 -10.76 -0.93 22.56
CA ARG A 227 -10.97 0.40 23.13
C ARG A 227 -12.29 1.00 22.70
N ARG A 228 -12.65 0.88 21.42
CA ARG A 228 -13.94 1.35 20.87
C ARG A 228 -15.12 0.63 21.50
N ALA A 229 -15.03 -0.68 21.70
CA ALA A 229 -16.10 -1.48 22.32
C ALA A 229 -16.32 -1.14 23.81
N GLY A 230 -15.29 -0.71 24.52
CA GLY A 230 -15.38 -0.26 25.91
C GLY A 230 -15.79 1.19 26.10
N ALA A 231 -15.87 1.98 25.04
CA ALA A 231 -16.34 3.34 25.10
C ALA A 231 -17.89 3.35 25.24
N PRO A 232 -18.49 4.10 26.21
CA PRO A 232 -19.93 4.27 26.24
C PRO A 232 -20.38 4.91 24.94
N THR A 233 -21.23 4.24 24.18
CA THR A 233 -21.84 4.74 22.96
C THR A 233 -22.91 5.79 23.31
N SER A 234 -22.52 6.96 23.77
CA SER A 234 -23.38 8.13 23.82
C SER A 234 -22.95 9.12 22.74
N PHE A 235 -23.30 8.84 21.51
CA PHE A 235 -23.57 9.96 20.61
C PHE A 235 -24.92 10.52 21.04
N ALA A 236 -24.90 11.47 21.96
CA ALA A 236 -26.05 12.34 22.16
C ALA A 236 -26.34 12.98 20.79
N THR A 237 -27.51 12.70 20.26
CA THR A 237 -28.04 13.39 19.09
C THR A 237 -28.06 14.85 19.45
N GLU A 238 -27.10 15.66 19.05
CA GLU A 238 -27.26 17.11 19.03
C GLU A 238 -28.37 17.39 18.03
N GLN A 239 -29.59 17.56 18.57
CA GLN A 239 -30.65 18.18 17.83
C GLN A 239 -30.18 19.60 17.50
N LEU A 240 -29.89 19.82 16.21
CA LEU A 240 -29.79 21.17 15.67
C LEU A 240 -31.14 21.84 15.97
N SER A 241 -31.16 22.71 16.99
CA SER A 241 -32.26 23.64 17.18
C SER A 241 -32.18 24.66 16.04
N GLU A 242 -33.09 24.54 15.09
CA GLU A 242 -33.39 25.63 14.17
C GLU A 242 -33.99 26.77 15.01
N ASP A 243 -33.24 27.87 15.14
CA ASP A 243 -33.72 29.21 15.43
C ASP A 243 -33.45 30.15 14.25
#